data_982622cf69834cc0c5e44138e8bfe9d1
#
_entry.id   982622cf69834cc0c5e44138e8bfe9d1
#
_cell.length_a   1.000
_cell.length_b   1.000
_cell.length_c   1.000
_cell.angle_alpha   90.00
_cell.angle_beta   90.00
_cell.angle_gamma   90.00
#
_symmetry.space_group_name_H-M   'P 1'
#
loop_
_entity.id
_entity.type
_entity.pdbx_description
1 polymer ?
#
loop_
_entity_poly.entity_id
_entity_poly.type
_entity_poly.pdbx_seq_one_letter_code
_entity_poly.pdbx_strand_id
1 'polypeptide(L)'
;MNRTLRAFLLVLSLAPSLVNAKITDYYDLGKIEPPQLLLDRYGTKGTQTDGLSFMPDGRLVACFVGGEVFTLHPETGKWKLFADGLHTPLGVVALNNREVMVAQRPELTLLRDRDEDGKADEYKAFCDDFGISGNYHEFHFGPVRDKAGNFYVALGTASSGADVRHEKRGVFDKRSYLQRMYACVPYRGWVLQITPEGRLNPWASGLRTPNGLGFDLEGNLFVTDNQGDWVGTSKLHHVQKGNFYGHAGSLIWEKDWKGDKPVSLPVSELNERRETAAVLFPHGLMANSPSQPLVDSTKGKFGPFAGQLLVGEMNKGRIMRVMLEEVGGKIQGACIPFFDGNGLATGNNRLCFSPDGKTLWIGHSAHGWAGNQGIQTLTWNGRTPADVLKMNLSKKGFDLTFTVPMDKAIVSSPKSYAIKSYAYKYHQGYGSPQVGVKTLEPTKVSLSEDGKTVNLILSETQDRRLYEISLKALKTAKGEPLANDLIVYHVHNLLR
;
A
#
# COMPACT_ATOMS: atom_id res chain seq x y z
N MET A 1 -49.10 63.24 23.98
CA MET A 1 -48.00 62.98 22.98
C MET A 1 -47.50 61.59 23.16
N ASN A 2 -48.05 60.63 22.42
CA ASN A 2 -47.68 59.22 22.45
C ASN A 2 -46.67 58.95 21.34
N ARG A 3 -45.45 58.52 21.68
CA ARG A 3 -44.46 57.99 20.74
C ARG A 3 -44.42 56.46 20.81
N THR A 4 -44.96 55.84 19.78
CA THR A 4 -44.87 54.35 19.58
C THR A 4 -43.50 53.99 19.04
N LEU A 5 -42.74 53.23 19.81
CA LEU A 5 -41.51 52.63 19.37
C LEU A 5 -41.86 51.37 18.53
N ARG A 6 -41.47 51.33 17.25
CA ARG A 6 -41.52 50.15 16.41
C ARG A 6 -40.16 49.42 16.57
N ALA A 7 -40.18 48.23 17.17
CA ALA A 7 -39.05 47.34 17.20
C ALA A 7 -38.91 46.63 15.84
N PHE A 8 -37.80 46.83 15.15
CA PHE A 8 -37.40 46.04 13.99
C PHE A 8 -36.74 44.74 14.49
N LEU A 9 -37.42 43.62 14.30
CA LEU A 9 -36.78 42.27 14.44
C LEU A 9 -35.89 42.04 13.23
N LEU A 10 -34.57 42.06 13.44
CA LEU A 10 -33.58 41.58 12.48
C LEU A 10 -33.56 40.06 12.55
N VAL A 11 -34.14 39.37 11.58
CA VAL A 11 -34.00 37.93 11.40
C VAL A 11 -32.65 37.72 10.75
N LEU A 12 -31.63 37.41 11.57
CA LEU A 12 -30.37 36.87 11.07
C LEU A 12 -30.63 35.44 10.55
N SER A 13 -30.69 35.27 9.23
CA SER A 13 -30.60 33.96 8.61
C SER A 13 -29.16 33.46 8.79
N LEU A 14 -28.95 32.58 9.75
CA LEU A 14 -27.76 31.76 9.81
C LEU A 14 -27.73 30.86 8.56
N ALA A 15 -26.99 31.28 7.54
CA ALA A 15 -26.60 30.35 6.48
C ALA A 15 -25.85 29.22 7.12
N PRO A 16 -26.20 27.93 6.87
CA PRO A 16 -25.40 26.82 7.38
C PRO A 16 -24.01 26.97 6.81
N SER A 17 -23.03 27.10 7.69
CA SER A 17 -21.62 27.00 7.31
C SER A 17 -21.46 25.65 6.59
N LEU A 18 -21.07 25.69 5.31
CA LEU A 18 -20.68 24.51 4.54
C LEU A 18 -19.50 23.85 5.25
N VAL A 19 -19.78 22.93 6.15
CA VAL A 19 -18.78 22.05 6.74
C VAL A 19 -18.30 21.17 5.60
N ASN A 20 -17.04 21.32 5.19
CA ASN A 20 -16.43 20.40 4.23
C ASN A 20 -16.51 19.00 4.81
N ALA A 21 -17.26 18.10 4.15
CA ALA A 21 -17.32 16.70 4.54
C ALA A 21 -15.90 16.11 4.51
N LYS A 22 -15.45 15.56 5.62
CA LYS A 22 -14.15 14.91 5.76
C LYS A 22 -14.36 13.41 5.93
N ILE A 23 -13.38 12.62 5.55
CA ILE A 23 -13.45 11.16 5.73
C ILE A 23 -13.67 10.77 7.20
N THR A 24 -13.20 11.57 8.15
CA THR A 24 -13.45 11.42 9.60
C THR A 24 -14.91 11.54 10.01
N ASP A 25 -15.77 12.08 9.15
CA ASP A 25 -17.21 12.09 9.41
C ASP A 25 -17.84 10.70 9.19
N TYR A 26 -17.10 9.76 8.62
CA TYR A 26 -17.54 8.44 8.19
C TYR A 26 -16.77 7.29 8.86
N TYR A 27 -15.58 7.57 9.38
CA TYR A 27 -14.72 6.58 10.04
C TYR A 27 -14.17 7.13 11.35
N ASP A 28 -14.36 6.35 12.42
CA ASP A 28 -13.87 6.68 13.75
C ASP A 28 -12.44 6.17 13.91
N LEU A 29 -11.53 7.05 14.31
CA LEU A 29 -10.13 6.74 14.55
C LEU A 29 -9.91 6.41 16.03
N GLY A 30 -9.43 5.20 16.31
CA GLY A 30 -9.04 4.73 17.64
C GLY A 30 -7.53 4.58 17.80
N LYS A 31 -7.09 4.41 19.04
CA LYS A 31 -5.70 4.14 19.40
C LYS A 31 -5.65 2.94 20.34
N ILE A 32 -4.65 2.08 20.15
CA ILE A 32 -4.40 0.92 21.02
C ILE A 32 -3.20 1.23 21.90
N GLU A 33 -3.36 1.06 23.20
CA GLU A 33 -2.24 1.22 24.14
C GLU A 33 -1.22 0.09 23.92
N PRO A 34 0.07 0.41 23.82
CA PRO A 34 1.11 -0.57 23.53
C PRO A 34 1.39 -1.50 24.72
N PRO A 35 2.07 -2.65 24.49
CA PRO A 35 2.55 -3.49 25.58
C PRO A 35 3.47 -2.72 26.53
N GLN A 36 3.17 -2.73 27.84
CA GLN A 36 3.98 -2.03 28.85
C GLN A 36 5.44 -2.50 28.84
N LEU A 37 5.68 -3.78 28.62
CA LEU A 37 7.03 -4.34 28.52
C LEU A 37 7.91 -3.67 27.46
N LEU A 38 7.33 -3.28 26.29
CA LEU A 38 8.06 -2.55 25.25
C LEU A 38 8.39 -1.12 25.69
N LEU A 39 7.46 -0.46 26.36
CA LEU A 39 7.70 0.87 26.92
C LEU A 39 8.80 0.85 27.97
N ASP A 40 8.82 -0.16 28.82
CA ASP A 40 9.84 -0.32 29.86
C ASP A 40 11.23 -0.64 29.28
N ARG A 41 11.29 -1.46 28.20
CA ARG A 41 12.56 -1.85 27.56
C ARG A 41 13.16 -0.75 26.69
N TYR A 42 12.33 -0.07 25.88
CA TYR A 42 12.79 0.75 24.75
C TYR A 42 12.13 2.13 24.66
N GLY A 43 11.22 2.46 25.58
CA GLY A 43 10.35 3.63 25.44
C GLY A 43 9.43 3.52 24.24
N THR A 44 8.87 4.63 23.80
CA THR A 44 7.91 4.64 22.68
C THR A 44 8.49 4.10 21.37
N LYS A 45 9.81 4.23 21.14
CA LYS A 45 10.46 3.71 19.92
C LYS A 45 10.34 2.19 19.77
N GLY A 46 10.21 1.45 20.88
CA GLY A 46 10.02 0.01 20.87
C GLY A 46 8.66 -0.44 20.36
N THR A 47 7.69 0.46 20.26
CA THR A 47 6.33 0.15 19.82
C THR A 47 6.13 0.25 18.30
N GLN A 48 7.20 0.33 17.50
CA GLN A 48 7.13 0.24 16.04
C GLN A 48 6.58 -1.12 15.64
N THR A 49 5.40 -1.10 14.99
CA THR A 49 4.61 -2.29 14.69
C THR A 49 4.79 -2.67 13.22
N ASP A 50 5.39 -3.83 12.98
CA ASP A 50 5.81 -4.28 11.65
C ASP A 50 5.06 -5.50 11.13
N GLY A 51 4.13 -6.05 11.89
CA GLY A 51 3.25 -7.14 11.48
C GLY A 51 1.99 -7.19 12.32
N LEU A 52 0.87 -7.47 11.68
CA LEU A 52 -0.45 -7.66 12.32
C LEU A 52 -1.16 -8.84 11.66
N SER A 53 -1.72 -9.74 12.45
CA SER A 53 -2.57 -10.83 11.99
C SER A 53 -3.53 -11.27 13.11
N PHE A 54 -4.76 -11.62 12.77
CA PHE A 54 -5.69 -12.20 13.76
C PHE A 54 -5.56 -13.70 13.81
N MET A 55 -5.56 -14.24 15.02
CA MET A 55 -5.73 -15.66 15.30
C MET A 55 -7.20 -16.09 15.16
N PRO A 56 -7.50 -17.37 14.89
CA PRO A 56 -8.87 -17.86 14.78
C PRO A 56 -9.75 -17.60 16.02
N ASP A 57 -9.16 -17.52 17.21
CA ASP A 57 -9.85 -17.22 18.47
C ASP A 57 -10.12 -15.72 18.69
N GLY A 58 -9.74 -14.85 17.74
CA GLY A 58 -9.96 -13.41 17.79
C GLY A 58 -8.84 -12.61 18.46
N ARG A 59 -7.79 -13.25 18.98
CA ARG A 59 -6.58 -12.53 19.42
C ARG A 59 -5.85 -11.93 18.23
N LEU A 60 -5.35 -10.70 18.38
CA LEU A 60 -4.43 -10.10 17.46
C LEU A 60 -3.00 -10.56 17.81
N VAL A 61 -2.22 -11.00 16.83
CA VAL A 61 -0.78 -11.15 16.95
C VAL A 61 -0.09 -9.97 16.26
N ALA A 62 0.89 -9.37 16.94
CA ALA A 62 1.67 -8.24 16.45
C ALA A 62 3.16 -8.50 16.65
N CYS A 63 3.99 -8.20 15.64
CA CYS A 63 5.45 -8.15 15.83
C CYS A 63 5.96 -6.72 15.85
N PHE A 64 7.02 -6.52 16.61
CA PHE A 64 7.65 -5.23 16.84
C PHE A 64 9.11 -5.24 16.39
N VAL A 65 9.61 -4.08 15.97
CA VAL A 65 10.96 -3.94 15.39
C VAL A 65 12.08 -4.45 16.29
N GLY A 66 11.87 -4.40 17.61
CA GLY A 66 12.84 -4.86 18.62
C GLY A 66 13.06 -6.38 18.67
N GLY A 67 12.15 -7.16 18.05
CA GLY A 67 12.25 -8.62 18.00
C GLY A 67 11.18 -9.35 18.79
N GLU A 68 10.24 -8.62 19.37
CA GLU A 68 9.15 -9.21 20.15
C GLU A 68 7.93 -9.48 19.28
N VAL A 69 7.20 -10.55 19.63
CA VAL A 69 5.87 -10.88 19.14
C VAL A 69 4.93 -10.97 20.34
N PHE A 70 3.83 -10.23 20.27
CA PHE A 70 2.80 -10.24 21.31
C PHE A 70 1.48 -10.71 20.76
N THR A 71 0.64 -11.27 21.64
CA THR A 71 -0.79 -11.43 21.40
C THR A 71 -1.58 -10.42 22.23
N LEU A 72 -2.66 -9.89 21.65
CA LEU A 72 -3.59 -8.97 22.29
C LEU A 72 -4.99 -9.57 22.29
N HIS A 73 -5.69 -9.50 23.40
CA HIS A 73 -7.14 -9.67 23.46
C HIS A 73 -7.81 -8.31 23.21
N PRO A 74 -8.41 -8.06 22.04
CA PRO A 74 -8.92 -6.72 21.68
C PRO A 74 -9.99 -6.20 22.66
N GLU A 75 -10.85 -7.07 23.16
CA GLU A 75 -11.94 -6.70 24.09
C GLU A 75 -11.44 -6.24 25.46
N THR A 76 -10.33 -6.82 25.94
CA THR A 76 -9.81 -6.53 27.29
C THR A 76 -8.60 -5.61 27.27
N GLY A 77 -8.01 -5.37 26.09
CA GLY A 77 -6.75 -4.61 25.93
C GLY A 77 -5.52 -5.31 26.53
N LYS A 78 -5.61 -6.58 26.92
CA LYS A 78 -4.52 -7.32 27.58
C LYS A 78 -3.54 -7.88 26.57
N TRP A 79 -2.27 -7.45 26.67
CA TRP A 79 -1.13 -7.96 25.94
C TRP A 79 -0.47 -9.15 26.66
N LYS A 80 -0.02 -10.15 25.91
CA LYS A 80 0.83 -11.25 26.37
C LYS A 80 2.02 -11.39 25.45
N LEU A 81 3.25 -11.47 25.97
CA LEU A 81 4.43 -11.79 25.20
C LEU A 81 4.32 -13.22 24.68
N PHE A 82 4.35 -13.38 23.35
CA PHE A 82 4.30 -14.69 22.69
C PHE A 82 5.71 -15.20 22.34
N ALA A 83 6.57 -14.32 21.85
CA ALA A 83 7.96 -14.64 21.51
C ALA A 83 8.85 -13.40 21.59
N ASP A 84 10.15 -13.57 21.79
CA ASP A 84 11.13 -12.50 21.70
C ASP A 84 12.47 -13.01 21.10
N GLY A 85 13.45 -12.12 20.94
CA GLY A 85 14.77 -12.45 20.41
C GLY A 85 14.83 -12.61 18.89
N LEU A 86 13.80 -12.20 18.15
CA LEU A 86 13.79 -12.18 16.70
C LEU A 86 14.62 -11.01 16.14
N HIS A 87 15.14 -11.15 14.93
CA HIS A 87 15.95 -10.10 14.29
C HIS A 87 15.12 -9.25 13.34
N THR A 88 14.63 -8.11 13.80
CA THR A 88 13.87 -7.13 13.01
C THR A 88 12.72 -7.82 12.22
N PRO A 89 11.73 -8.40 12.90
CA PRO A 89 10.61 -9.04 12.23
C PRO A 89 9.77 -7.98 11.53
N LEU A 90 9.39 -8.21 10.25
CA LEU A 90 8.69 -7.26 9.39
C LEU A 90 7.34 -7.76 8.90
N GLY A 91 6.82 -8.81 9.51
CA GLY A 91 5.47 -9.28 9.28
C GLY A 91 5.21 -10.62 9.93
N VAL A 92 3.93 -10.87 10.17
CA VAL A 92 3.43 -12.09 10.82
C VAL A 92 2.18 -12.60 10.11
N VAL A 93 2.00 -13.93 10.12
CA VAL A 93 0.76 -14.60 9.76
C VAL A 93 0.43 -15.63 10.82
N ALA A 94 -0.71 -15.48 11.49
CA ALA A 94 -1.23 -16.51 12.37
C ALA A 94 -1.71 -17.72 11.55
N LEU A 95 -1.19 -18.91 11.84
CA LEU A 95 -1.59 -20.15 11.18
C LEU A 95 -2.76 -20.81 11.90
N ASN A 96 -2.74 -20.70 13.22
CA ASN A 96 -3.79 -21.14 14.15
C ASN A 96 -3.59 -20.41 15.50
N ASN A 97 -4.23 -20.87 16.57
CA ASN A 97 -4.16 -20.22 17.89
C ASN A 97 -2.82 -20.41 18.62
N ARG A 98 -1.90 -21.20 18.05
CA ARG A 98 -0.62 -21.58 18.68
C ARG A 98 0.58 -21.44 17.74
N GLU A 99 0.35 -21.26 16.45
CA GLU A 99 1.41 -21.18 15.46
C GLU A 99 1.37 -19.86 14.69
N VAL A 100 2.53 -19.22 14.60
CA VAL A 100 2.72 -17.95 13.91
C VAL A 100 3.94 -18.06 12.98
N MET A 101 3.74 -17.69 11.71
CA MET A 101 4.83 -17.53 10.77
C MET A 101 5.32 -16.08 10.79
N VAL A 102 6.62 -15.87 10.93
CA VAL A 102 7.25 -14.54 11.04
C VAL A 102 8.33 -14.38 9.98
N ALA A 103 8.25 -13.30 9.19
CA ALA A 103 9.35 -12.87 8.34
C ALA A 103 10.30 -12.01 9.18
N GLN A 104 11.43 -12.54 9.56
CA GLN A 104 12.51 -11.80 10.19
C GLN A 104 13.70 -11.66 9.22
N ARG A 105 14.61 -10.73 9.48
CA ARG A 105 15.68 -10.38 8.54
C ARG A 105 16.43 -11.59 7.96
N PRO A 106 16.87 -12.59 8.74
CA PRO A 106 17.62 -13.73 8.22
C PRO A 106 16.76 -14.83 7.61
N GLU A 107 15.48 -14.95 7.96
CA GLU A 107 14.71 -16.15 7.61
C GLU A 107 13.20 -15.96 7.75
N LEU A 108 12.44 -16.90 7.20
CA LEU A 108 11.06 -17.14 7.56
C LEU A 108 11.02 -18.13 8.71
N THR A 109 10.50 -17.72 9.86
CA THR A 109 10.54 -18.51 11.11
C THR A 109 9.13 -18.94 11.51
N LEU A 110 8.97 -20.22 11.84
CA LEU A 110 7.76 -20.74 12.49
C LEU A 110 7.96 -20.71 14.00
N LEU A 111 7.09 -19.96 14.67
CA LEU A 111 6.96 -19.94 16.13
C LEU A 111 5.81 -20.86 16.53
N ARG A 112 6.01 -21.70 17.55
CA ARG A 112 4.99 -22.63 18.02
C ARG A 112 4.96 -22.70 19.54
N ASP A 113 3.75 -22.56 20.08
CA ASP A 113 3.40 -22.80 21.47
C ASP A 113 2.92 -24.26 21.59
N ARG A 114 3.72 -25.13 22.22
CA ARG A 114 3.44 -26.57 22.29
C ARG A 114 2.69 -26.96 23.54
N ASP A 115 2.98 -26.29 24.67
CA ASP A 115 2.38 -26.59 25.97
C ASP A 115 1.14 -25.75 26.28
N GLU A 116 0.71 -24.90 25.34
CA GLU A 116 -0.52 -24.09 25.41
C GLU A 116 -0.49 -23.01 26.51
N ASP A 117 0.68 -22.64 26.95
CA ASP A 117 0.82 -21.56 27.95
C ASP A 117 0.69 -20.15 27.35
N GLY A 118 0.58 -20.03 26.00
CA GLY A 118 0.43 -18.79 25.24
C GLY A 118 1.77 -18.10 24.98
N LYS A 119 2.89 -18.82 25.08
CA LYS A 119 4.24 -18.41 24.69
C LYS A 119 4.87 -19.47 23.78
N ALA A 120 5.65 -19.05 22.81
CA ALA A 120 6.30 -19.99 21.90
C ALA A 120 7.47 -20.71 22.56
N ASP A 121 7.45 -22.05 22.51
CA ASP A 121 8.51 -22.94 22.97
C ASP A 121 9.45 -23.33 21.82
N GLU A 122 8.97 -23.29 20.59
CA GLU A 122 9.71 -23.70 19.42
C GLU A 122 9.87 -22.52 18.45
N TYR A 123 11.11 -22.30 18.06
CA TYR A 123 11.53 -21.37 17.00
C TYR A 123 12.21 -22.22 15.92
N LYS A 124 11.51 -22.42 14.81
CA LYS A 124 12.01 -23.22 13.70
C LYS A 124 12.32 -22.33 12.50
N ALA A 125 13.57 -22.32 12.03
CA ALA A 125 13.89 -21.81 10.71
C ALA A 125 13.08 -22.60 9.67
N PHE A 126 12.07 -21.96 9.10
CA PHE A 126 11.17 -22.59 8.13
C PHE A 126 11.75 -22.54 6.72
N CYS A 127 12.35 -21.40 6.37
CA CYS A 127 13.09 -21.21 5.13
C CYS A 127 14.12 -20.09 5.30
N ASP A 128 15.39 -20.39 4.99
CA ASP A 128 16.51 -19.47 5.00
C ASP A 128 17.38 -19.54 3.74
N ASP A 129 16.87 -20.15 2.65
CA ASP A 129 17.56 -20.41 1.38
C ASP A 129 17.75 -19.16 0.52
N PHE A 130 18.01 -18.00 1.13
CA PHE A 130 18.32 -16.74 0.45
C PHE A 130 19.51 -16.03 1.08
N GLY A 131 20.09 -15.08 0.34
CA GLY A 131 21.33 -14.42 0.75
C GLY A 131 21.15 -13.31 1.76
N ILE A 132 22.17 -13.10 2.61
CA ILE A 132 22.31 -11.98 3.54
C ILE A 132 23.74 -11.44 3.44
N SER A 133 23.88 -10.09 3.41
CA SER A 133 25.18 -9.42 3.53
C SER A 133 25.31 -8.58 4.81
N GLY A 134 24.29 -8.61 5.68
CA GLY A 134 24.23 -7.79 6.88
C GLY A 134 23.99 -6.30 6.61
N ASN A 135 23.75 -5.91 5.36
CA ASN A 135 23.38 -4.53 5.02
C ASN A 135 22.04 -4.16 5.66
N TYR A 136 21.95 -2.97 6.26
CA TYR A 136 20.75 -2.56 7.00
C TYR A 136 19.49 -2.52 6.11
N HIS A 137 19.63 -2.25 4.81
CA HIS A 137 18.54 -2.12 3.86
C HIS A 137 18.04 -3.44 3.26
N GLU A 138 18.70 -4.55 3.57
CA GLU A 138 18.26 -5.89 3.15
C GLU A 138 17.07 -6.38 3.98
N PHE A 139 15.95 -5.67 3.86
CA PHE A 139 14.71 -6.04 4.51
C PHE A 139 14.11 -7.33 3.95
N HIS A 140 13.34 -8.04 4.78
CA HIS A 140 12.57 -9.23 4.46
C HIS A 140 11.10 -8.94 4.76
N PHE A 141 10.32 -8.60 3.73
CA PHE A 141 8.93 -8.19 3.84
C PHE A 141 7.96 -9.35 3.59
N GLY A 142 6.79 -9.29 4.20
CA GLY A 142 5.79 -10.35 4.22
C GLY A 142 5.76 -11.01 5.60
N PRO A 143 5.33 -12.29 5.71
CA PRO A 143 4.77 -13.09 4.64
C PRO A 143 3.30 -12.78 4.34
N VAL A 144 2.84 -13.16 3.14
CA VAL A 144 1.42 -13.38 2.85
C VAL A 144 1.22 -14.82 2.42
N ARG A 145 0.02 -15.39 2.65
CA ARG A 145 -0.27 -16.81 2.41
C ARG A 145 -1.39 -16.96 1.39
N ASP A 146 -1.18 -17.81 0.37
CA ASP A 146 -2.22 -18.14 -0.61
C ASP A 146 -3.16 -19.25 -0.11
N LYS A 147 -4.22 -19.52 -0.89
CA LYS A 147 -5.21 -20.56 -0.57
C LYS A 147 -4.64 -21.99 -0.61
N ALA A 148 -3.52 -22.21 -1.30
CA ALA A 148 -2.82 -23.48 -1.36
C ALA A 148 -1.84 -23.68 -0.18
N GLY A 149 -1.68 -22.65 0.65
CA GLY A 149 -0.81 -22.67 1.82
C GLY A 149 0.63 -22.21 1.55
N ASN A 150 0.95 -21.77 0.34
CA ASN A 150 2.26 -21.21 0.05
C ASN A 150 2.39 -19.81 0.69
N PHE A 151 3.60 -19.50 1.15
CA PHE A 151 3.96 -18.20 1.63
C PHE A 151 4.67 -17.41 0.53
N TYR A 152 4.43 -16.11 0.47
CA TYR A 152 5.15 -15.19 -0.40
C TYR A 152 5.83 -14.14 0.45
N VAL A 153 7.09 -13.90 0.16
CA VAL A 153 7.93 -12.89 0.81
C VAL A 153 8.65 -12.07 -0.25
N ALA A 154 9.06 -10.86 0.10
CA ALA A 154 9.82 -10.01 -0.80
C ALA A 154 11.08 -9.49 -0.12
N LEU A 155 12.21 -9.59 -0.83
CA LEU A 155 13.52 -9.23 -0.32
C LEU A 155 13.97 -7.88 -0.89
N GLY A 156 14.18 -6.88 -0.03
CA GLY A 156 14.73 -5.59 -0.41
C GLY A 156 16.18 -5.69 -0.88
N THR A 157 16.60 -4.78 -1.76
CA THR A 157 18.00 -4.62 -2.16
C THR A 157 18.84 -4.04 -1.05
N ALA A 158 20.17 -4.26 -1.10
CA ALA A 158 21.14 -3.57 -0.26
C ALA A 158 21.35 -2.12 -0.71
N SER A 159 21.90 -1.27 0.16
CA SER A 159 22.22 0.13 -0.12
C SER A 159 23.70 0.41 0.09
N SER A 160 24.35 1.13 -0.84
CA SER A 160 25.74 1.57 -0.73
C SER A 160 25.97 2.59 0.41
N GLY A 161 24.90 3.10 1.02
CA GLY A 161 24.99 3.98 2.20
C GLY A 161 25.32 3.23 3.51
N ALA A 162 25.48 1.91 3.45
CA ALA A 162 25.87 1.09 4.59
C ALA A 162 26.82 -0.03 4.15
N ASP A 163 27.74 -0.39 5.04
CA ASP A 163 28.75 -1.39 4.75
C ASP A 163 28.15 -2.79 4.63
N VAL A 164 28.83 -3.60 3.79
CA VAL A 164 28.64 -5.06 3.76
C VAL A 164 29.42 -5.65 4.94
N ARG A 165 28.74 -6.34 5.83
CA ARG A 165 29.39 -6.97 6.99
C ARG A 165 30.20 -8.21 6.58
N HIS A 166 31.09 -8.65 7.46
CA HIS A 166 31.90 -9.85 7.23
C HIS A 166 31.06 -11.12 7.19
N GLU A 167 30.02 -11.17 8.01
CA GLU A 167 29.10 -12.31 8.08
C GLU A 167 28.11 -12.27 6.92
N LYS A 168 28.24 -13.20 6.02
CA LYS A 168 27.42 -13.33 4.82
C LYS A 168 26.86 -14.73 4.75
N ARG A 169 25.63 -14.86 4.26
CA ARG A 169 25.05 -16.13 3.85
C ARG A 169 24.84 -16.12 2.33
N GLY A 170 25.25 -17.19 1.68
CA GLY A 170 25.19 -17.35 0.22
C GLY A 170 26.39 -16.74 -0.50
N VAL A 171 26.41 -16.97 -1.82
CA VAL A 171 27.48 -16.46 -2.71
C VAL A 171 27.39 -14.93 -2.75
N PHE A 172 28.53 -14.27 -2.68
CA PHE A 172 28.63 -12.82 -2.85
C PHE A 172 29.13 -12.47 -4.26
N ASP A 173 28.24 -11.96 -5.12
CA ASP A 173 28.57 -11.61 -6.49
C ASP A 173 28.67 -10.09 -6.66
N LYS A 174 29.88 -9.59 -6.91
CA LYS A 174 30.17 -8.16 -7.04
C LYS A 174 29.65 -7.55 -8.33
N ARG A 175 29.19 -8.31 -9.33
CA ARG A 175 28.68 -7.79 -10.58
C ARG A 175 27.46 -6.87 -10.41
N SER A 176 26.70 -7.03 -9.32
CA SER A 176 25.59 -6.14 -8.96
C SER A 176 25.99 -4.91 -8.14
N TYR A 177 27.22 -4.82 -7.61
CA TYR A 177 27.64 -3.79 -6.65
C TYR A 177 27.85 -2.37 -7.23
N LEU A 178 27.80 -2.20 -8.53
CA LEU A 178 28.21 -0.96 -9.22
C LEU A 178 27.14 0.17 -9.21
N GLN A 179 26.20 0.11 -8.33
CA GLN A 179 25.13 1.10 -8.21
C GLN A 179 24.76 1.35 -6.73
N ARG A 180 24.03 2.42 -6.49
CA ARG A 180 23.60 2.81 -5.14
C ARG A 180 22.80 1.73 -4.43
N MET A 181 21.86 1.08 -5.14
CA MET A 181 21.10 -0.06 -4.66
C MET A 181 21.54 -1.31 -5.43
N TYR A 182 21.82 -2.40 -4.73
CA TYR A 182 22.44 -3.58 -5.32
C TYR A 182 21.91 -4.90 -4.72
N ALA A 183 22.19 -6.00 -5.39
CA ALA A 183 21.71 -7.34 -5.03
C ALA A 183 22.86 -8.36 -5.08
N CYS A 184 23.91 -8.16 -4.27
CA CYS A 184 25.14 -8.98 -4.31
C CYS A 184 25.02 -10.35 -3.67
N VAL A 185 23.93 -10.65 -2.96
CA VAL A 185 23.64 -11.95 -2.37
C VAL A 185 22.32 -12.51 -2.91
N PRO A 186 22.12 -13.85 -2.89
CA PRO A 186 21.00 -14.49 -3.57
C PRO A 186 19.65 -13.90 -3.26
N TYR A 187 18.92 -13.62 -4.35
CA TYR A 187 17.51 -13.21 -4.38
C TYR A 187 17.20 -11.85 -3.78
N ARG A 188 18.17 -10.95 -3.55
CA ARG A 188 17.80 -9.55 -3.23
C ARG A 188 17.15 -8.88 -4.43
N GLY A 189 16.07 -8.15 -4.15
CA GLY A 189 15.20 -7.57 -5.19
C GLY A 189 14.24 -8.57 -5.83
N TRP A 190 13.88 -9.66 -5.13
CA TRP A 190 12.99 -10.71 -5.60
C TRP A 190 11.75 -10.87 -4.71
N VAL A 191 10.69 -11.37 -5.31
CA VAL A 191 9.61 -12.08 -4.62
C VAL A 191 9.93 -13.56 -4.64
N LEU A 192 9.77 -14.23 -3.50
CA LEU A 192 9.97 -15.66 -3.34
C LEU A 192 8.67 -16.31 -2.91
N GLN A 193 8.35 -17.48 -3.48
CA GLN A 193 7.33 -18.37 -2.99
C GLN A 193 7.99 -19.45 -2.13
N ILE A 194 7.41 -19.73 -0.96
CA ILE A 194 7.88 -20.77 -0.06
C ILE A 194 6.73 -21.76 0.13
N THR A 195 6.94 -23.03 -0.23
CA THR A 195 5.89 -24.06 -0.16
C THR A 195 5.55 -24.39 1.30
N PRO A 196 4.43 -25.10 1.55
CA PRO A 196 4.09 -25.57 2.89
C PRO A 196 5.15 -26.47 3.54
N GLU A 197 6.04 -27.08 2.73
CA GLU A 197 7.15 -27.90 3.19
C GLU A 197 8.44 -27.09 3.43
N GLY A 198 8.41 -25.76 3.23
CA GLY A 198 9.56 -24.87 3.43
C GLY A 198 10.49 -24.75 2.22
N ARG A 199 10.12 -25.28 1.04
CA ARG A 199 10.95 -25.20 -0.18
C ARG A 199 10.80 -23.84 -0.85
N LEU A 200 11.93 -23.18 -1.13
CA LEU A 200 11.98 -21.89 -1.82
C LEU A 200 11.86 -22.06 -3.34
N ASN A 201 10.99 -21.28 -3.94
CA ASN A 201 10.84 -21.09 -5.38
C ASN A 201 11.04 -19.62 -5.71
N PRO A 202 12.05 -19.22 -6.51
CA PRO A 202 12.16 -17.88 -7.04
C PRO A 202 10.91 -17.55 -7.88
N TRP A 203 10.26 -16.40 -7.57
CA TRP A 203 8.98 -16.09 -8.19
C TRP A 203 9.09 -14.98 -9.24
N ALA A 204 9.60 -13.82 -8.85
CA ALA A 204 9.75 -12.67 -9.74
C ALA A 204 10.90 -11.77 -9.29
N SER A 205 11.55 -11.10 -10.24
CA SER A 205 12.73 -10.25 -10.02
C SER A 205 12.45 -8.77 -10.29
N GLY A 206 13.40 -7.90 -9.99
CA GLY A 206 13.35 -6.50 -10.42
C GLY A 206 12.73 -5.54 -9.44
N LEU A 207 12.70 -5.86 -8.16
CA LEU A 207 12.18 -5.00 -7.10
C LEU A 207 13.33 -4.29 -6.36
N ARG A 208 13.03 -3.09 -5.84
CA ARG A 208 14.00 -2.29 -5.08
C ARG A 208 13.77 -2.38 -3.57
N THR A 209 12.65 -1.84 -3.11
CA THR A 209 12.22 -1.84 -1.70
C THR A 209 10.74 -2.22 -1.66
N PRO A 210 10.45 -3.53 -1.80
CA PRO A 210 9.09 -4.04 -1.89
C PRO A 210 8.44 -4.13 -0.51
N ASN A 211 8.04 -2.99 0.06
CA ASN A 211 7.64 -2.89 1.47
C ASN A 211 6.34 -3.61 1.82
N GLY A 212 5.54 -4.03 0.86
CA GLY A 212 4.31 -4.75 1.19
C GLY A 212 3.81 -5.66 0.09
N LEU A 213 3.26 -6.79 0.53
CA LEU A 213 2.62 -7.79 -0.31
C LEU A 213 1.16 -7.97 0.12
N GLY A 214 0.31 -8.33 -0.83
CA GLY A 214 -1.10 -8.67 -0.57
C GLY A 214 -1.72 -9.34 -1.78
N PHE A 215 -2.82 -10.06 -1.54
CA PHE A 215 -3.65 -10.64 -2.60
C PHE A 215 -4.93 -9.84 -2.77
N ASP A 216 -5.46 -9.80 -4.00
CA ASP A 216 -6.85 -9.42 -4.23
C ASP A 216 -7.81 -10.60 -3.95
N LEU A 217 -9.11 -10.40 -4.23
CA LEU A 217 -10.12 -11.44 -4.01
C LEU A 217 -9.98 -12.62 -4.98
N GLU A 218 -9.44 -12.37 -6.17
CA GLU A 218 -9.19 -13.34 -7.23
C GLU A 218 -7.94 -14.18 -6.97
N GLY A 219 -7.05 -13.71 -6.06
CA GLY A 219 -5.80 -14.38 -5.71
C GLY A 219 -4.61 -13.88 -6.53
N ASN A 220 -4.72 -12.74 -7.18
CA ASN A 220 -3.58 -12.06 -7.80
C ASN A 220 -2.68 -11.45 -6.73
N LEU A 221 -1.37 -11.67 -6.87
CA LEU A 221 -0.38 -11.13 -5.94
C LEU A 221 0.01 -9.70 -6.34
N PHE A 222 -0.10 -8.78 -5.39
CA PHE A 222 0.34 -7.39 -5.53
C PHE A 222 1.49 -7.09 -4.58
N VAL A 223 2.44 -6.28 -5.08
CA VAL A 223 3.59 -5.81 -4.31
C VAL A 223 3.80 -4.32 -4.56
N THR A 224 3.93 -3.56 -3.47
CA THR A 224 4.33 -2.14 -3.56
C THR A 224 5.84 -2.03 -3.68
N ASP A 225 6.34 -1.07 -4.46
CA ASP A 225 7.78 -0.78 -4.54
C ASP A 225 8.04 0.72 -4.43
N ASN A 226 8.98 1.10 -3.57
CA ASN A 226 9.26 2.49 -3.24
C ASN A 226 10.12 3.17 -4.30
N GLN A 227 9.84 4.45 -4.56
CA GLN A 227 10.65 5.29 -5.44
C GLN A 227 12.14 5.19 -5.11
N GLY A 228 12.96 5.12 -6.14
CA GLY A 228 14.42 5.09 -6.03
C GLY A 228 15.10 4.77 -7.33
N ASP A 229 16.27 4.15 -7.26
CA ASP A 229 17.03 3.72 -8.42
C ASP A 229 16.19 2.74 -9.26
N TRP A 230 16.07 2.96 -10.56
CA TRP A 230 15.21 2.22 -11.49
C TRP A 230 13.69 2.33 -11.22
N VAL A 231 13.29 3.00 -10.15
CA VAL A 231 11.91 3.18 -9.74
C VAL A 231 11.57 4.67 -9.81
N GLY A 232 11.10 5.12 -10.97
CA GLY A 232 10.86 6.55 -11.27
C GLY A 232 9.84 7.21 -10.35
N THR A 233 8.82 6.47 -9.88
CA THR A 233 7.92 6.81 -8.78
C THR A 233 7.48 5.53 -8.09
N SER A 234 7.03 5.64 -6.84
CA SER A 234 6.45 4.51 -6.09
C SER A 234 5.28 3.90 -6.84
N LYS A 235 5.03 2.60 -6.64
CA LYS A 235 4.09 1.86 -7.48
C LYS A 235 3.54 0.61 -6.82
N LEU A 236 2.47 0.08 -7.40
CA LEU A 236 1.89 -1.22 -7.13
C LEU A 236 2.09 -2.11 -8.35
N HIS A 237 2.77 -3.22 -8.17
CA HIS A 237 2.95 -4.24 -9.20
C HIS A 237 1.90 -5.35 -9.04
N HIS A 238 1.31 -5.82 -10.15
CA HIS A 238 0.69 -7.14 -10.23
C HIS A 238 1.80 -8.15 -10.51
N VAL A 239 2.13 -8.98 -9.53
CA VAL A 239 3.32 -9.83 -9.59
C VAL A 239 3.00 -11.22 -10.09
N GLN A 240 3.53 -11.55 -11.28
CA GLN A 240 3.38 -12.85 -11.92
C GLN A 240 4.72 -13.57 -11.96
N LYS A 241 4.66 -14.90 -11.90
CA LYS A 241 5.85 -15.77 -11.91
C LYS A 241 6.69 -15.56 -13.17
N GLY A 242 8.00 -15.42 -12.99
CA GLY A 242 8.98 -15.28 -14.07
C GLY A 242 9.14 -13.86 -14.60
N ASN A 243 8.34 -12.89 -14.16
CA ASN A 243 8.43 -11.52 -14.64
C ASN A 243 9.54 -10.73 -13.92
N PHE A 244 10.07 -9.75 -14.66
CA PHE A 244 11.04 -8.76 -14.18
C PHE A 244 10.36 -7.38 -14.04
N TYR A 245 10.55 -6.69 -12.90
CA TYR A 245 9.84 -5.45 -12.56
C TYR A 245 10.69 -4.18 -12.60
N GLY A 246 11.94 -4.28 -13.06
CA GLY A 246 12.73 -3.13 -13.51
C GLY A 246 14.01 -2.83 -12.73
N HIS A 247 14.23 -3.30 -11.49
CA HIS A 247 15.50 -3.06 -10.80
C HIS A 247 16.58 -4.01 -11.31
N ALA A 248 17.50 -3.48 -12.14
CA ALA A 248 18.46 -4.30 -12.89
C ALA A 248 19.36 -5.19 -12.02
N GLY A 249 19.75 -4.73 -10.82
CA GLY A 249 20.67 -5.47 -9.95
C GLY A 249 20.22 -6.89 -9.59
N SER A 250 18.91 -7.12 -9.54
CA SER A 250 18.34 -8.42 -9.17
C SER A 250 18.46 -9.51 -10.25
N LEU A 251 18.66 -9.11 -11.51
CA LEU A 251 18.79 -10.04 -12.65
C LEU A 251 19.94 -11.03 -12.51
N ILE A 252 20.98 -10.67 -11.76
CA ILE A 252 22.13 -11.55 -11.52
C ILE A 252 21.71 -12.89 -10.89
N TRP A 253 20.56 -12.97 -10.25
CA TRP A 253 20.03 -14.17 -9.61
C TRP A 253 18.98 -14.90 -10.46
N GLU A 254 18.74 -14.45 -11.70
CA GLU A 254 17.96 -15.24 -12.66
C GLU A 254 18.70 -16.54 -12.97
N LYS A 255 17.93 -17.61 -13.11
CA LYS A 255 18.48 -18.92 -13.48
C LYS A 255 19.26 -18.79 -14.79
N ASP A 256 20.48 -19.29 -14.78
CA ASP A 256 21.39 -19.29 -15.95
C ASP A 256 21.80 -17.87 -16.43
N TRP A 257 21.80 -16.86 -15.54
CA TRP A 257 22.33 -15.54 -15.89
C TRP A 257 23.78 -15.62 -16.35
N LYS A 258 24.00 -15.43 -17.65
CA LYS A 258 25.32 -15.45 -18.31
C LYS A 258 25.88 -14.06 -18.59
N GLY A 259 25.07 -13.02 -18.40
CA GLY A 259 25.46 -11.62 -18.60
C GLY A 259 26.55 -11.19 -17.62
N ASP A 260 27.32 -10.19 -17.97
CA ASP A 260 28.34 -9.60 -17.09
C ASP A 260 27.64 -8.85 -15.94
N LYS A 261 27.42 -7.54 -16.08
CA LYS A 261 26.83 -6.68 -15.05
C LYS A 261 25.41 -6.30 -15.46
N PRO A 262 24.36 -6.73 -14.74
CA PRO A 262 22.99 -6.40 -15.13
C PRO A 262 22.75 -4.91 -15.33
N VAL A 263 23.43 -4.07 -14.52
CA VAL A 263 23.31 -2.61 -14.55
C VAL A 263 23.99 -1.95 -15.75
N SER A 264 24.81 -2.66 -16.50
CA SER A 264 25.44 -2.18 -17.74
C SER A 264 24.64 -2.49 -19.00
N LEU A 265 23.53 -3.22 -18.88
CA LEU A 265 22.62 -3.42 -20.01
C LEU A 265 22.03 -2.08 -20.48
N PRO A 266 21.79 -1.93 -21.79
CA PRO A 266 21.08 -0.75 -22.31
C PRO A 266 19.72 -0.57 -21.61
N VAL A 267 19.37 0.67 -21.27
CA VAL A 267 18.08 1.00 -20.64
C VAL A 267 16.91 0.56 -21.53
N SER A 268 17.05 0.61 -22.86
CA SER A 268 16.06 0.10 -23.81
C SER A 268 15.78 -1.38 -23.63
N GLU A 269 16.83 -2.21 -23.53
CA GLU A 269 16.71 -3.64 -23.30
C GLU A 269 16.04 -3.96 -21.95
N LEU A 270 16.46 -3.31 -20.86
CA LEU A 270 15.81 -3.46 -19.56
C LEU A 270 14.34 -3.01 -19.59
N ASN A 271 14.03 -1.97 -20.38
CA ASN A 271 12.66 -1.47 -20.52
C ASN A 271 11.76 -2.41 -21.33
N GLU A 272 12.31 -3.16 -22.28
CA GLU A 272 11.60 -4.20 -23.03
C GLU A 272 11.33 -5.43 -22.17
N ARG A 273 12.28 -5.81 -21.29
CA ARG A 273 12.14 -6.96 -20.38
C ARG A 273 11.17 -6.71 -19.24
N ARG A 274 11.06 -5.46 -18.77
CA ARG A 274 10.29 -5.18 -17.57
C ARG A 274 8.78 -5.18 -17.79
N GLU A 275 8.06 -5.76 -16.85
CA GLU A 275 6.60 -5.62 -16.76
C GLU A 275 6.24 -4.23 -16.22
N THR A 276 5.19 -3.64 -16.76
CA THR A 276 4.67 -2.34 -16.30
C THR A 276 3.88 -2.53 -14.99
N ALA A 277 4.00 -1.57 -14.07
CA ALA A 277 3.24 -1.59 -12.83
C ALA A 277 1.73 -1.43 -13.10
N ALA A 278 0.89 -2.06 -12.28
CA ALA A 278 -0.56 -1.90 -12.35
C ALA A 278 -0.97 -0.44 -12.03
N VAL A 279 -0.42 0.12 -10.95
CA VAL A 279 -0.70 1.51 -10.54
C VAL A 279 0.60 2.23 -10.18
N LEU A 280 0.75 3.46 -10.63
CA LEU A 280 1.81 4.37 -10.20
C LEU A 280 1.27 5.35 -9.16
N PHE A 281 2.03 5.54 -8.09
CA PHE A 281 1.75 6.51 -7.04
C PHE A 281 2.64 7.75 -7.22
N PRO A 282 2.13 8.87 -7.76
CA PRO A 282 2.96 10.07 -7.93
C PRO A 282 3.57 10.53 -6.61
N HIS A 283 4.90 10.66 -6.60
CA HIS A 283 5.66 11.08 -5.43
C HIS A 283 5.24 12.47 -4.95
N GLY A 284 5.16 12.66 -3.64
CA GLY A 284 4.68 13.90 -3.03
C GLY A 284 3.17 14.11 -3.10
N LEU A 285 2.50 13.59 -4.12
CA LEU A 285 1.07 13.75 -4.34
C LEU A 285 0.25 12.59 -3.74
N MET A 286 0.59 11.35 -4.09
CA MET A 286 -0.15 10.16 -3.67
C MET A 286 0.60 9.39 -2.58
N ALA A 287 1.74 8.78 -2.89
CA ALA A 287 2.59 8.13 -1.91
C ALA A 287 4.07 8.36 -2.18
N ASN A 288 4.85 8.48 -1.10
CA ASN A 288 6.31 8.48 -1.15
C ASN A 288 6.87 7.09 -0.89
N SER A 289 6.33 6.41 0.12
CA SER A 289 6.77 5.08 0.56
C SER A 289 5.53 4.21 0.86
N PRO A 290 4.88 3.67 -0.19
CA PRO A 290 3.74 2.79 -0.01
C PRO A 290 4.16 1.51 0.70
N SER A 291 3.26 0.99 1.53
CA SER A 291 3.45 -0.23 2.31
C SER A 291 2.47 -1.33 1.90
N GLN A 292 2.02 -2.14 2.84
CA GLN A 292 1.18 -3.30 2.55
C GLN A 292 -0.10 -2.94 1.80
N PRO A 293 -0.38 -3.56 0.63
CA PRO A 293 -1.70 -3.59 0.04
C PRO A 293 -2.56 -4.63 0.74
N LEU A 294 -3.75 -4.24 1.18
CA LEU A 294 -4.75 -5.11 1.82
C LEU A 294 -6.07 -4.99 1.08
N VAL A 295 -6.62 -6.11 0.58
CA VAL A 295 -7.94 -6.09 -0.04
C VAL A 295 -9.03 -5.93 1.01
N ASP A 296 -10.00 -5.05 0.76
CA ASP A 296 -11.23 -4.99 1.56
C ASP A 296 -12.12 -6.21 1.24
N SER A 297 -11.91 -7.27 2.00
CA SER A 297 -12.68 -8.52 1.93
C SER A 297 -13.93 -8.52 2.82
N THR A 298 -14.29 -7.37 3.42
CA THR A 298 -15.30 -7.27 4.48
C THR A 298 -16.74 -7.40 3.98
N LYS A 299 -16.95 -7.45 2.66
CA LYS A 299 -18.27 -7.52 2.01
C LYS A 299 -19.19 -6.35 2.42
N GLY A 300 -18.60 -5.15 2.55
CA GLY A 300 -19.29 -3.92 2.88
C GLY A 300 -19.46 -3.64 4.39
N LYS A 301 -18.89 -4.46 5.28
CA LYS A 301 -18.92 -4.19 6.72
C LYS A 301 -18.01 -3.04 7.15
N PHE A 302 -17.00 -2.72 6.33
CA PHE A 302 -16.11 -1.58 6.51
C PHE A 302 -16.47 -0.38 5.63
N GLY A 303 -17.60 -0.41 4.94
CA GLY A 303 -18.09 0.69 4.09
C GLY A 303 -18.32 0.27 2.64
N PRO A 304 -18.50 1.24 1.73
CA PRO A 304 -18.96 0.96 0.36
C PRO A 304 -17.84 0.48 -0.59
N PHE A 305 -16.59 0.36 -0.14
CA PHE A 305 -15.43 0.15 -1.01
C PHE A 305 -14.92 -1.29 -1.04
N ALA A 306 -15.75 -2.26 -0.64
CA ALA A 306 -15.39 -3.67 -0.64
C ALA A 306 -14.83 -4.13 -2.01
N GLY A 307 -13.81 -4.99 -1.98
CA GLY A 307 -13.09 -5.49 -3.15
C GLY A 307 -11.93 -4.62 -3.62
N GLN A 308 -11.81 -3.39 -3.13
CA GLN A 308 -10.67 -2.52 -3.45
C GLN A 308 -9.47 -2.79 -2.53
N LEU A 309 -8.27 -2.40 -2.98
CA LEU A 309 -7.09 -2.48 -2.13
C LEU A 309 -6.93 -1.20 -1.30
N LEU A 310 -6.67 -1.35 -0.02
CA LEU A 310 -6.16 -0.30 0.85
C LEU A 310 -4.63 -0.41 0.90
N VAL A 311 -3.93 0.72 0.76
CA VAL A 311 -2.46 0.75 0.74
C VAL A 311 -1.98 1.78 1.74
N GLY A 312 -1.19 1.35 2.72
CA GLY A 312 -0.59 2.26 3.70
C GLY A 312 0.51 3.13 3.09
N GLU A 313 0.85 4.23 3.76
CA GLU A 313 1.90 5.18 3.37
C GLU A 313 2.74 5.57 4.59
N MET A 314 4.06 5.41 4.48
CA MET A 314 4.99 5.57 5.60
C MET A 314 5.28 7.04 5.97
N ASN A 315 5.38 7.93 4.98
CA ASN A 315 5.83 9.31 5.18
C ASN A 315 4.71 10.29 5.55
N LYS A 316 3.47 9.91 5.26
CA LYS A 316 2.28 10.72 5.53
C LYS A 316 1.31 9.94 6.41
N GLY A 317 0.49 10.63 7.19
CA GLY A 317 -0.67 10.04 7.86
C GLY A 317 -1.76 9.74 6.84
N ARG A 318 -1.52 8.76 5.96
CA ARG A 318 -2.40 8.47 4.81
C ARG A 318 -2.52 6.97 4.56
N ILE A 319 -3.74 6.56 4.24
CA ILE A 319 -4.05 5.29 3.58
C ILE A 319 -4.64 5.65 2.22
N MET A 320 -4.21 4.97 1.17
CA MET A 320 -4.76 5.09 -0.17
C MET A 320 -5.76 3.98 -0.45
N ARG A 321 -6.66 4.23 -1.38
CA ARG A 321 -7.56 3.24 -1.96
C ARG A 321 -7.21 3.06 -3.43
N VAL A 322 -7.12 1.80 -3.87
CA VAL A 322 -6.78 1.43 -5.25
C VAL A 322 -7.93 0.66 -5.87
N MET A 323 -8.37 1.14 -7.03
CA MET A 323 -9.40 0.55 -7.88
C MET A 323 -8.71 -0.08 -9.08
N LEU A 324 -8.89 -1.38 -9.26
CA LEU A 324 -8.26 -2.16 -10.33
C LEU A 324 -9.29 -2.59 -11.37
N GLU A 325 -8.82 -2.71 -12.61
CA GLU A 325 -9.55 -3.33 -13.71
C GLU A 325 -8.60 -4.05 -14.66
N GLU A 326 -9.13 -5.01 -15.42
CA GLU A 326 -8.37 -5.69 -16.46
C GLU A 326 -8.65 -5.04 -17.83
N VAL A 327 -7.59 -4.66 -18.54
CA VAL A 327 -7.65 -4.10 -19.89
C VAL A 327 -6.63 -4.80 -20.76
N GLY A 328 -7.12 -5.52 -21.78
CA GLY A 328 -6.26 -6.25 -22.72
C GLY A 328 -5.36 -7.30 -22.04
N GLY A 329 -5.88 -8.01 -21.04
CA GLY A 329 -5.17 -9.07 -20.31
C GLY A 329 -4.15 -8.56 -19.29
N LYS A 330 -4.15 -7.25 -18.98
CA LYS A 330 -3.29 -6.64 -17.97
C LYS A 330 -4.10 -5.89 -16.92
N ILE A 331 -3.72 -6.02 -15.65
CA ILE A 331 -4.34 -5.28 -14.56
C ILE A 331 -3.74 -3.88 -14.50
N GLN A 332 -4.61 -2.89 -14.45
CA GLN A 332 -4.30 -1.47 -14.30
C GLN A 332 -5.35 -0.79 -13.43
N GLY A 333 -5.23 0.52 -13.17
CA GLY A 333 -6.28 1.20 -12.44
C GLY A 333 -5.93 2.55 -11.86
N ALA A 334 -6.76 2.98 -10.92
CA ALA A 334 -6.70 4.28 -10.27
C ALA A 334 -6.32 4.16 -8.79
N CYS A 335 -5.74 5.24 -8.26
CA CYS A 335 -5.55 5.44 -6.82
C CYS A 335 -6.13 6.80 -6.39
N ILE A 336 -6.63 6.81 -5.17
CA ILE A 336 -7.24 7.96 -4.50
C ILE A 336 -6.84 7.94 -3.03
N PRO A 337 -6.65 9.08 -2.34
CA PRO A 337 -6.58 9.07 -0.89
C PRO A 337 -7.84 8.43 -0.30
N PHE A 338 -7.69 7.63 0.74
CA PHE A 338 -8.82 7.09 1.50
C PHE A 338 -8.97 7.84 2.81
N PHE A 339 -7.99 7.71 3.69
CA PHE A 339 -7.91 8.46 4.94
C PHE A 339 -6.62 9.28 4.92
N ASP A 340 -6.69 10.61 5.07
CA ASP A 340 -5.55 11.51 4.90
C ASP A 340 -5.51 12.55 6.01
N GLY A 341 -4.45 12.52 6.83
CA GLY A 341 -4.31 13.37 8.01
C GLY A 341 -5.33 13.07 9.10
N ASN A 342 -5.94 14.10 9.67
CA ASN A 342 -7.05 14.01 10.64
C ASN A 342 -6.76 13.11 11.85
N GLY A 343 -5.52 13.11 12.37
CA GLY A 343 -5.10 12.32 13.53
C GLY A 343 -4.51 10.95 13.20
N LEU A 344 -4.59 10.48 11.94
CA LEU A 344 -3.87 9.28 11.53
C LEU A 344 -2.37 9.56 11.58
N ALA A 345 -1.63 8.75 12.32
CA ALA A 345 -0.19 8.85 12.44
C ALA A 345 0.51 8.54 11.11
N THR A 346 1.74 9.03 10.93
CA THR A 346 2.63 8.58 9.84
C THR A 346 3.14 7.16 10.10
N GLY A 347 3.77 6.53 9.12
CA GLY A 347 4.32 5.19 9.29
C GLY A 347 3.29 4.07 9.13
N ASN A 348 2.21 4.28 8.36
CA ASN A 348 1.19 3.26 8.10
C ASN A 348 1.82 2.08 7.35
N ASN A 349 2.36 1.10 8.09
CA ASN A 349 3.18 0.03 7.54
C ASN A 349 2.42 -1.27 7.32
N ARG A 350 1.58 -1.67 8.27
CA ARG A 350 0.83 -2.93 8.20
C ARG A 350 -0.65 -2.69 8.48
N LEU A 351 -1.47 -3.39 7.71
CA LEU A 351 -2.92 -3.30 7.74
C LEU A 351 -3.52 -4.68 7.97
N CYS A 352 -4.55 -4.76 8.81
CA CYS A 352 -5.28 -6.01 9.06
C CYS A 352 -6.73 -5.71 9.43
N PHE A 353 -7.70 -6.41 8.85
CA PHE A 353 -9.09 -6.31 9.29
C PHE A 353 -9.33 -7.19 10.52
N SER A 354 -10.18 -6.71 11.43
CA SER A 354 -10.75 -7.53 12.51
C SER A 354 -11.55 -8.70 11.93
N PRO A 355 -11.69 -9.85 12.66
CA PRO A 355 -12.40 -11.02 12.16
C PRO A 355 -13.87 -10.74 11.79
N ASP A 356 -14.52 -9.79 12.44
CA ASP A 356 -15.89 -9.37 12.14
C ASP A 356 -15.96 -8.46 10.89
N GLY A 357 -14.82 -7.98 10.37
CA GLY A 357 -14.69 -7.11 9.20
C GLY A 357 -15.11 -5.66 9.42
N LYS A 358 -15.31 -5.21 10.65
CA LYS A 358 -15.79 -3.83 10.92
C LYS A 358 -14.67 -2.83 11.16
N THR A 359 -13.50 -3.30 11.57
CA THR A 359 -12.39 -2.44 11.99
C THR A 359 -11.12 -2.78 11.22
N LEU A 360 -10.47 -1.77 10.67
CA LEU A 360 -9.14 -1.84 10.11
C LEU A 360 -8.12 -1.48 11.21
N TRP A 361 -7.19 -2.39 11.48
CA TRP A 361 -6.05 -2.20 12.38
C TRP A 361 -4.84 -1.76 11.58
N ILE A 362 -4.12 -0.76 12.07
CA ILE A 362 -3.03 -0.07 11.38
C ILE A 362 -1.81 -0.06 12.29
N GLY A 363 -0.78 -0.80 11.91
CA GLY A 363 0.52 -0.79 12.58
C GLY A 363 1.41 0.31 12.02
N HIS A 364 2.00 1.11 12.91
CA HIS A 364 2.88 2.23 12.56
C HIS A 364 4.33 1.87 12.84
N SER A 365 5.21 2.17 11.86
CA SER A 365 6.65 1.95 11.97
C SER A 365 7.45 3.05 11.26
N ALA A 366 8.66 3.28 11.71
CA ALA A 366 9.56 4.30 11.15
C ALA A 366 10.70 3.74 10.30
N HIS A 367 11.18 2.53 10.56
CA HIS A 367 12.37 1.91 9.93
C HIS A 367 13.59 2.84 9.81
N GLY A 368 13.68 3.87 10.67
CA GLY A 368 14.80 4.80 10.72
C GLY A 368 14.76 5.96 9.72
N TRP A 369 13.73 6.10 8.87
CA TRP A 369 13.65 7.23 7.92
C TRP A 369 12.38 8.07 8.00
N ALA A 370 11.24 7.51 8.36
CA ALA A 370 9.99 8.25 8.50
C ALA A 370 8.95 7.41 9.21
N GLY A 371 8.03 8.05 9.89
CA GLY A 371 6.90 7.40 10.53
C GLY A 371 6.86 7.59 12.03
N ASN A 372 5.77 7.15 12.59
CA ASN A 372 5.52 7.04 14.03
C ASN A 372 5.57 5.57 14.46
N GLN A 373 5.02 5.28 15.61
CA GLN A 373 4.95 3.96 16.21
C GLN A 373 3.59 3.73 16.85
N GLY A 374 3.29 2.47 17.18
CA GLY A 374 2.06 2.05 17.83
C GLY A 374 1.04 1.45 16.87
N ILE A 375 -0.21 1.39 17.32
CA ILE A 375 -1.33 0.83 16.57
C ILE A 375 -2.51 1.79 16.68
N GLN A 376 -3.13 2.09 15.54
CA GLN A 376 -4.42 2.77 15.46
C GLN A 376 -5.46 1.89 14.77
N THR A 377 -6.73 2.26 14.92
CA THR A 377 -7.85 1.56 14.30
C THR A 377 -8.75 2.53 13.57
N LEU A 378 -9.34 2.09 12.46
CA LEU A 378 -10.43 2.79 11.79
C LEU A 378 -11.67 1.91 11.80
N THR A 379 -12.80 2.47 12.24
CA THR A 379 -14.09 1.78 12.26
C THR A 379 -15.12 2.57 11.49
N TRP A 380 -15.81 1.94 10.53
CA TRP A 380 -16.86 2.61 9.78
C TRP A 380 -18.09 2.86 10.67
N ASN A 381 -18.61 4.09 10.68
CA ASN A 381 -19.73 4.48 11.51
C ASN A 381 -21.12 4.28 10.85
N GLY A 382 -21.17 3.62 9.71
CA GLY A 382 -22.41 3.30 8.99
C GLY A 382 -22.87 4.38 7.99
N ARG A 383 -22.23 5.56 7.94
CA ARG A 383 -22.57 6.61 6.97
C ARG A 383 -21.75 6.46 5.70
N THR A 384 -22.41 6.52 4.54
CA THR A 384 -21.74 6.43 3.24
C THR A 384 -21.05 7.75 2.89
N PRO A 385 -19.71 7.80 2.69
CA PRO A 385 -19.04 9.01 2.24
C PRO A 385 -19.44 9.36 0.81
N ALA A 386 -19.61 10.65 0.53
CA ALA A 386 -19.70 11.13 -0.83
C ALA A 386 -18.31 11.07 -1.48
N ASP A 387 -18.06 10.09 -2.33
CA ASP A 387 -16.72 9.83 -2.89
C ASP A 387 -16.80 9.09 -4.22
N VAL A 388 -15.67 8.97 -4.93
CA VAL A 388 -15.55 8.10 -6.11
C VAL A 388 -15.63 6.65 -5.65
N LEU A 389 -16.65 5.93 -6.10
CA LEU A 389 -16.79 4.49 -5.87
C LEU A 389 -15.89 3.69 -6.81
N LYS A 390 -15.83 4.08 -8.09
CA LYS A 390 -15.08 3.35 -9.12
C LYS A 390 -14.62 4.32 -10.22
N MET A 391 -13.46 4.07 -10.78
CA MET A 391 -12.98 4.71 -12.01
C MET A 391 -12.50 3.65 -12.98
N ASN A 392 -13.04 3.67 -14.20
CA ASN A 392 -12.68 2.76 -15.27
C ASN A 392 -12.20 3.54 -16.50
N LEU A 393 -11.32 2.90 -17.27
CA LEU A 393 -10.97 3.38 -18.61
C LEU A 393 -12.16 3.18 -19.55
N SER A 394 -12.49 4.18 -20.37
CA SER A 394 -13.41 4.08 -21.49
C SER A 394 -12.65 4.21 -22.83
N LYS A 395 -13.31 3.98 -23.95
CA LYS A 395 -12.65 4.04 -25.27
C LYS A 395 -12.00 5.40 -25.57
N LYS A 396 -12.49 6.48 -24.98
CA LYS A 396 -11.99 7.85 -25.22
C LYS A 396 -11.79 8.66 -23.93
N GLY A 397 -11.54 8.01 -22.82
CA GLY A 397 -11.39 8.72 -21.54
C GLY A 397 -11.72 7.83 -20.35
N PHE A 398 -12.61 8.29 -19.45
CA PHE A 398 -12.84 7.61 -18.18
C PHE A 398 -14.31 7.65 -17.76
N ASP A 399 -14.74 6.60 -17.09
CA ASP A 399 -15.99 6.54 -16.35
C ASP A 399 -15.72 6.65 -14.85
N LEU A 400 -16.29 7.65 -14.19
CA LEU A 400 -16.24 7.84 -12.74
C LEU A 400 -17.61 7.54 -12.15
N THR A 401 -17.72 6.51 -11.32
CA THR A 401 -18.93 6.21 -10.56
C THR A 401 -18.78 6.70 -9.13
N PHE A 402 -19.76 7.41 -8.63
CA PHE A 402 -19.79 7.98 -7.27
C PHE A 402 -20.69 7.15 -6.35
N THR A 403 -20.45 7.23 -5.06
CA THR A 403 -21.26 6.56 -4.02
C THR A 403 -22.67 7.16 -3.91
N VAL A 404 -22.84 8.42 -4.27
CA VAL A 404 -24.09 9.18 -4.17
C VAL A 404 -24.37 9.96 -5.46
N PRO A 405 -25.63 10.37 -5.73
CA PRO A 405 -25.96 11.23 -6.88
C PRO A 405 -25.25 12.58 -6.80
N MET A 406 -24.79 13.04 -7.97
CA MET A 406 -24.02 14.28 -8.15
C MET A 406 -24.88 15.43 -8.69
N ASP A 407 -24.45 16.68 -8.44
CA ASP A 407 -25.08 17.87 -9.02
C ASP A 407 -24.89 17.88 -10.55
N LYS A 408 -26.00 17.75 -11.29
CA LYS A 408 -25.99 17.62 -12.74
C LYS A 408 -25.37 18.84 -13.44
N ALA A 409 -25.61 20.04 -12.95
CA ALA A 409 -25.11 21.25 -13.59
C ALA A 409 -23.58 21.35 -13.46
N ILE A 410 -23.08 21.01 -12.26
CA ILE A 410 -21.65 21.05 -11.97
C ILE A 410 -20.91 19.92 -12.70
N VAL A 411 -21.36 18.67 -12.55
CA VAL A 411 -20.59 17.52 -13.09
C VAL A 411 -20.65 17.40 -14.61
N SER A 412 -21.66 18.00 -15.27
CA SER A 412 -21.74 18.01 -16.74
C SER A 412 -20.88 19.07 -17.39
N SER A 413 -20.27 19.97 -16.61
CA SER A 413 -19.39 21.01 -17.12
C SER A 413 -17.95 20.49 -17.31
N PRO A 414 -17.35 20.53 -18.53
CA PRO A 414 -15.94 20.19 -18.72
C PRO A 414 -14.99 20.97 -17.81
N LYS A 415 -15.30 22.23 -17.51
CA LYS A 415 -14.50 23.12 -16.63
C LYS A 415 -14.43 22.67 -15.17
N SER A 416 -15.28 21.72 -14.76
CA SER A 416 -15.27 21.16 -13.40
C SER A 416 -14.12 20.16 -13.18
N TYR A 417 -13.39 19.79 -14.23
CA TYR A 417 -12.31 18.80 -14.20
C TYR A 417 -10.99 19.42 -14.65
N ALA A 418 -10.04 19.53 -13.73
CA ALA A 418 -8.65 19.86 -14.08
C ALA A 418 -7.87 18.56 -14.26
N ILE A 419 -7.50 18.27 -15.50
CA ILE A 419 -6.82 17.02 -15.86
C ILE A 419 -5.40 17.32 -16.28
N LYS A 420 -4.43 16.61 -15.68
CA LYS A 420 -3.03 16.65 -16.02
C LYS A 420 -2.58 15.26 -16.43
N SER A 421 -1.94 15.14 -17.60
CA SER A 421 -1.38 13.86 -18.06
C SER A 421 0.14 13.96 -18.17
N TYR A 422 0.84 12.90 -17.73
CA TYR A 422 2.30 12.83 -17.75
C TYR A 422 2.79 11.39 -17.64
N ALA A 423 4.12 11.19 -17.80
CA ALA A 423 4.79 9.92 -17.58
C ALA A 423 6.03 10.09 -16.68
N TYR A 424 6.61 8.97 -16.27
CA TYR A 424 7.91 8.91 -15.59
C TYR A 424 8.93 8.16 -16.45
N LYS A 425 10.17 8.63 -16.44
CA LYS A 425 11.28 7.95 -17.14
C LYS A 425 11.68 6.69 -16.37
N TYR A 426 11.98 5.63 -17.11
CA TYR A 426 12.70 4.48 -16.60
C TYR A 426 14.19 4.68 -16.85
N HIS A 427 15.00 4.71 -15.81
CA HIS A 427 16.44 4.91 -15.84
C HIS A 427 17.09 4.54 -14.51
N GLN A 428 18.41 4.44 -14.49
CA GLN A 428 19.17 4.06 -13.29
C GLN A 428 19.05 5.08 -12.14
N GLY A 429 18.88 6.36 -12.45
CA GLY A 429 18.83 7.42 -11.42
C GLY A 429 17.69 7.27 -10.44
N TYR A 430 17.83 7.93 -9.29
CA TYR A 430 16.85 7.94 -8.21
C TYR A 430 15.61 8.76 -8.60
N GLY A 431 14.45 8.12 -8.64
CA GLY A 431 13.20 8.78 -9.01
C GLY A 431 13.20 9.30 -10.46
N SER A 432 12.17 10.01 -10.82
CA SER A 432 12.06 10.68 -12.12
C SER A 432 11.20 11.93 -12.01
N PRO A 433 11.53 13.02 -12.71
CA PRO A 433 10.58 14.09 -12.90
C PRO A 433 9.40 13.63 -13.74
N GLN A 434 8.28 14.31 -13.63
CA GLN A 434 7.16 14.16 -14.56
C GLN A 434 7.61 14.65 -15.95
N VAL A 435 7.39 13.84 -16.98
CA VAL A 435 7.80 14.16 -18.36
C VAL A 435 6.61 14.18 -19.30
N GLY A 436 6.70 14.97 -20.38
CA GLY A 436 5.65 15.11 -21.37
C GLY A 436 4.32 15.58 -20.73
N VAL A 437 4.41 16.52 -19.79
CA VAL A 437 3.24 17.04 -19.08
C VAL A 437 2.31 17.75 -20.05
N LYS A 438 1.02 17.36 -20.00
CA LYS A 438 -0.06 17.99 -20.76
C LYS A 438 -1.20 18.35 -19.81
N THR A 439 -1.80 19.52 -19.99
CA THR A 439 -3.10 19.86 -19.40
C THR A 439 -4.18 19.49 -20.42
N LEU A 440 -5.18 18.77 -19.99
CA LEU A 440 -6.29 18.30 -20.81
C LEU A 440 -7.61 18.84 -20.24
N GLU A 441 -8.55 19.09 -21.13
CA GLU A 441 -9.93 19.40 -20.79
C GLU A 441 -10.83 18.36 -21.46
N PRO A 442 -11.87 17.83 -20.78
CA PRO A 442 -12.82 16.94 -21.41
C PRO A 442 -13.51 17.63 -22.59
N THR A 443 -13.56 16.96 -23.74
CA THR A 443 -14.28 17.46 -24.92
C THR A 443 -15.80 17.30 -24.79
N LYS A 444 -16.21 16.33 -23.97
CA LYS A 444 -17.62 16.07 -23.63
C LYS A 444 -17.69 15.41 -22.25
N VAL A 445 -18.72 15.79 -21.50
CA VAL A 445 -19.07 15.15 -20.23
C VAL A 445 -20.54 14.77 -20.25
N SER A 446 -20.87 13.56 -19.80
CA SER A 446 -22.25 13.11 -19.64
C SER A 446 -22.44 12.44 -18.29
N LEU A 447 -23.65 12.60 -17.74
CA LEU A 447 -24.06 12.00 -16.46
C LEU A 447 -25.15 10.96 -16.73
N SER A 448 -25.05 9.80 -16.07
CA SER A 448 -26.07 8.75 -16.10
C SER A 448 -27.42 9.22 -15.52
N GLU A 449 -28.50 8.51 -15.83
CA GLU A 449 -29.85 8.85 -15.37
C GLU A 449 -29.99 8.79 -13.84
N ASP A 450 -29.29 7.87 -13.17
CA ASP A 450 -29.25 7.73 -11.72
C ASP A 450 -28.40 8.82 -11.04
N GLY A 451 -27.74 9.66 -11.83
CA GLY A 451 -26.90 10.77 -11.34
C GLY A 451 -25.57 10.33 -10.73
N LYS A 452 -25.15 9.07 -10.88
CA LYS A 452 -23.97 8.54 -10.18
C LYS A 452 -22.77 8.31 -11.06
N THR A 453 -22.93 8.11 -12.37
CA THR A 453 -21.79 7.83 -13.25
C THR A 453 -21.57 8.98 -14.23
N VAL A 454 -20.36 9.51 -14.20
CA VAL A 454 -19.89 10.54 -15.13
C VAL A 454 -18.96 9.92 -16.15
N ASN A 455 -19.28 10.06 -17.45
CA ASN A 455 -18.39 9.71 -18.54
C ASN A 455 -17.63 10.97 -18.99
N LEU A 456 -16.29 10.93 -18.91
CA LEU A 456 -15.37 11.97 -19.36
C LEU A 456 -14.76 11.55 -20.71
N ILE A 457 -15.06 12.30 -21.77
CA ILE A 457 -14.45 12.09 -23.08
C ILE A 457 -13.31 13.09 -23.26
N LEU A 458 -12.11 12.57 -23.53
CA LEU A 458 -10.91 13.35 -23.81
C LEU A 458 -10.64 13.38 -25.32
N SER A 459 -9.88 14.39 -25.77
CA SER A 459 -9.40 14.45 -27.15
C SER A 459 -8.47 13.29 -27.50
N GLU A 460 -7.68 12.84 -26.51
CA GLU A 460 -6.79 11.68 -26.63
C GLU A 460 -6.63 10.95 -25.29
N THR A 461 -6.48 9.64 -25.34
CA THR A 461 -5.95 8.81 -24.27
C THR A 461 -4.75 8.04 -24.81
N GLN A 462 -3.66 7.99 -24.04
CA GLN A 462 -2.40 7.34 -24.41
C GLN A 462 -2.02 6.32 -23.35
N ASP A 463 -1.47 5.19 -23.77
CA ASP A 463 -0.89 4.20 -22.88
C ASP A 463 0.39 4.70 -22.19
N ARG A 464 0.80 4.03 -21.13
CA ARG A 464 1.98 4.32 -20.31
C ARG A 464 2.01 5.74 -19.76
N ARG A 465 0.83 6.30 -19.47
CA ARG A 465 0.66 7.64 -18.91
C ARG A 465 -0.24 7.63 -17.68
N LEU A 466 0.01 8.60 -16.82
CA LEU A 466 -0.89 8.93 -15.71
C LEU A 466 -1.85 10.02 -16.15
N TYR A 467 -3.05 9.95 -15.57
CA TYR A 467 -4.08 10.98 -15.66
C TYR A 467 -4.48 11.37 -14.24
N GLU A 468 -4.01 12.54 -13.83
CA GLU A 468 -4.31 13.17 -12.55
C GLU A 468 -5.52 14.05 -12.74
N ILE A 469 -6.60 13.77 -12.03
CA ILE A 469 -7.88 14.48 -12.17
C ILE A 469 -8.23 15.10 -10.82
N SER A 470 -8.33 16.43 -10.80
CA SER A 470 -8.86 17.17 -9.66
C SER A 470 -10.38 17.19 -9.75
N LEU A 471 -11.04 16.83 -8.65
CA LEU A 471 -12.48 16.75 -8.48
C LEU A 471 -13.01 17.84 -7.52
N LYS A 472 -12.18 18.83 -7.18
CA LYS A 472 -12.46 19.89 -6.17
C LYS A 472 -13.71 20.68 -6.42
N ALA A 473 -14.06 20.89 -7.70
CA ALA A 473 -15.24 21.62 -8.07
C ALA A 473 -16.54 20.81 -7.91
N LEU A 474 -16.44 19.47 -7.83
CA LEU A 474 -17.59 18.58 -7.83
C LEU A 474 -18.37 18.66 -6.51
N LYS A 475 -19.69 18.56 -6.64
CA LYS A 475 -20.62 18.51 -5.50
C LYS A 475 -21.68 17.43 -5.72
N THR A 476 -22.18 16.89 -4.64
CA THR A 476 -23.35 16.00 -4.64
C THR A 476 -24.62 16.78 -5.04
N ALA A 477 -25.69 16.07 -5.38
CA ALA A 477 -27.01 16.67 -5.62
C ALA A 477 -27.55 17.47 -4.41
N LYS A 478 -26.97 17.28 -3.22
CA LYS A 478 -27.26 18.03 -2.00
C LYS A 478 -26.34 19.25 -1.79
N GLY A 479 -25.40 19.50 -2.72
CA GLY A 479 -24.42 20.59 -2.63
C GLY A 479 -23.21 20.30 -1.75
N GLU A 480 -23.04 19.07 -1.25
CA GLU A 480 -21.91 18.63 -0.41
C GLU A 480 -20.66 18.37 -1.26
N PRO A 481 -19.44 18.69 -0.80
CA PRO A 481 -18.20 18.31 -1.48
C PRO A 481 -17.93 16.81 -1.34
N LEU A 482 -17.01 16.30 -2.17
CA LEU A 482 -16.50 14.95 -2.03
C LEU A 482 -15.56 14.84 -0.81
N ALA A 483 -15.50 13.66 -0.20
CA ALA A 483 -14.58 13.35 0.90
C ALA A 483 -13.10 13.34 0.41
N ASN A 484 -12.87 12.95 -0.83
CA ASN A 484 -11.58 13.00 -1.51
C ASN A 484 -11.75 13.64 -2.89
N ASP A 485 -10.85 14.57 -3.23
CA ASP A 485 -11.00 15.45 -4.39
C ASP A 485 -9.89 15.28 -5.46
N LEU A 486 -9.10 14.23 -5.33
CA LEU A 486 -7.99 13.93 -6.24
C LEU A 486 -7.95 12.45 -6.56
N ILE A 487 -7.96 12.10 -7.84
CA ILE A 487 -7.79 10.74 -8.32
C ILE A 487 -6.73 10.68 -9.41
N VAL A 488 -5.93 9.61 -9.42
CA VAL A 488 -4.91 9.37 -10.45
C VAL A 488 -5.13 8.00 -11.06
N TYR A 489 -5.27 7.97 -12.37
CA TYR A 489 -5.36 6.72 -13.14
C TYR A 489 -4.06 6.47 -13.91
N HIS A 490 -3.52 5.26 -13.84
CA HIS A 490 -2.39 4.81 -14.65
C HIS A 490 -2.88 3.95 -15.82
N VAL A 491 -2.82 4.48 -17.01
CA VAL A 491 -3.16 3.75 -18.24
C VAL A 491 -1.94 2.92 -18.64
N HIS A 492 -2.05 1.60 -18.54
CA HIS A 492 -1.05 0.66 -19.02
C HIS A 492 -1.40 0.25 -20.47
N ASN A 493 -2.63 -0.22 -20.69
CA ASN A 493 -3.19 -0.58 -21.99
C ASN A 493 -4.42 0.27 -22.31
N LEU A 494 -4.70 0.43 -23.59
CA LEU A 494 -5.94 1.05 -24.09
C LEU A 494 -6.99 0.00 -24.41
N LEU A 495 -8.27 0.36 -24.28
CA LEU A 495 -9.39 -0.39 -24.82
C LEU A 495 -9.35 -0.32 -26.34
N ARG A 496 -9.32 -1.47 -26.99
CA ARG A 496 -9.36 -1.59 -28.45
C ARG A 496 -10.78 -1.52 -29.01
#